data_0642f5ee44631ed18b8016bc0b26dabd
#
_entry.id   0642f5ee44631ed18b8016bc0b26dabd
#
_cell.length_a   1.000
_cell.length_b   1.000
_cell.length_c   1.000
_cell.angle_alpha   90.00
_cell.angle_beta   90.00
_cell.angle_gamma   90.00
#
_symmetry.space_group_name_H-M   'P 1'
#
loop_
_entity.id
_entity.type
_entity.pdbx_description
1 polymer ?
#
loop_
_entity_poly.entity_id
_entity_poly.type
_entity_poly.pdbx_seq_one_letter_code
_entity_poly.pdbx_strand_id
1 'polypeptide(L)'
;MKFSILIPSYNGEKVIGETLRGISAQSFSDYEIIVNDDASTDKTEEAVKSFNDSKIKFFKNKKNLGYPGNLNEALKKSFGEIIYLMGQDDILGKGALQNTLEAFNISEDVGAVIRPYFWFDEKIEKPVRAKKQLNPEKDEIVKITDDPWKIIRAFESLDQLSGLAFRKKFIDLPFHPDIFPCHVYPFASIFKNHPIVFLKDYNVAVRINTSQSRKLSSIYDKSPIRSWVEMFENVFFEDKFRKIKKYCIKNFVAVNYVGLVQIRNYARYRYLLREIWYLVKYRWQNIFSFQFWFFSLGCLIMPPFLLIPLVDWYKSKIYSVFLKEIKFEYDL
;
A
#
# COMPACT_ATOMS: atom_id res chain seq x y z
N MET A 1 -13.78 -15.49 15.50
CA MET A 1 -12.49 -14.88 15.10
C MET A 1 -12.75 -13.58 14.40
N LYS A 2 -12.22 -12.48 14.94
CA LYS A 2 -12.51 -11.15 14.43
C LYS A 2 -11.63 -10.78 13.24
N PHE A 3 -10.31 -10.97 13.35
CA PHE A 3 -9.38 -10.66 12.27
C PHE A 3 -8.72 -11.89 11.67
N SER A 4 -8.52 -11.87 10.35
CA SER A 4 -7.48 -12.63 9.66
C SER A 4 -6.45 -11.65 9.12
N ILE A 5 -5.23 -11.72 9.64
CA ILE A 5 -4.10 -10.90 9.20
C ILE A 5 -3.39 -11.67 8.10
N LEU A 6 -3.45 -11.16 6.86
CA LEU A 6 -2.86 -11.82 5.69
C LEU A 6 -1.46 -11.28 5.42
N ILE A 7 -0.47 -12.15 5.45
CA ILE A 7 0.93 -11.86 5.17
C ILE A 7 1.37 -12.65 3.94
N PRO A 8 1.32 -12.07 2.73
CA PRO A 8 1.93 -12.70 1.57
C PRO A 8 3.46 -12.66 1.73
N SER A 9 4.10 -13.83 1.75
CA SER A 9 5.54 -13.97 2.00
C SER A 9 6.26 -14.57 0.80
N TYR A 10 7.48 -14.06 0.55
CA TYR A 10 8.43 -14.63 -0.40
C TYR A 10 9.86 -14.22 -0.04
N ASN A 11 10.72 -15.20 0.30
CA ASN A 11 12.11 -14.99 0.71
C ASN A 11 12.24 -13.93 1.81
N GLY A 12 11.47 -14.12 2.92
CA GLY A 12 11.33 -13.18 4.02
C GLY A 12 12.12 -13.54 5.29
N GLU A 13 13.05 -14.51 5.26
CA GLU A 13 13.73 -15.04 6.46
C GLU A 13 14.30 -13.98 7.39
N LYS A 14 14.78 -12.84 6.82
CA LYS A 14 15.47 -11.78 7.57
C LYS A 14 14.54 -10.76 8.22
N VAL A 15 13.28 -10.71 7.81
CA VAL A 15 12.36 -9.61 8.16
C VAL A 15 11.05 -10.07 8.80
N ILE A 16 10.55 -11.25 8.42
CA ILE A 16 9.22 -11.71 8.84
C ILE A 16 9.10 -11.84 10.37
N GLY A 17 10.21 -12.13 11.05
CA GLY A 17 10.24 -12.23 12.50
C GLY A 17 9.87 -10.92 13.21
N GLU A 18 10.30 -9.78 12.70
CA GLU A 18 9.94 -8.46 13.27
C GLU A 18 8.46 -8.17 13.07
N THR A 19 7.93 -8.45 11.88
CA THR A 19 6.50 -8.29 11.57
C THR A 19 5.63 -9.15 12.51
N LEU A 20 5.99 -10.42 12.70
CA LEU A 20 5.23 -11.32 13.57
C LEU A 20 5.30 -10.88 15.03
N ARG A 21 6.44 -10.41 15.54
CA ARG A 21 6.55 -9.86 16.91
C ARG A 21 5.63 -8.65 17.09
N GLY A 22 5.67 -7.68 16.17
CA GLY A 22 4.81 -6.49 16.24
C GLY A 22 3.31 -6.81 16.21
N ILE A 23 2.90 -7.90 15.53
CA ILE A 23 1.52 -8.37 15.55
C ILE A 23 1.21 -9.08 16.86
N SER A 24 2.10 -9.97 17.34
CA SER A 24 1.89 -10.72 18.59
C SER A 24 1.88 -9.83 19.82
N ALA A 25 2.52 -8.65 19.75
CA ALA A 25 2.51 -7.65 20.84
C ALA A 25 1.22 -6.81 20.91
N GLN A 26 0.26 -7.01 19.99
CA GLN A 26 -1.03 -6.29 20.07
C GLN A 26 -1.85 -6.72 21.28
N SER A 27 -2.45 -5.75 21.97
CA SER A 27 -3.34 -5.98 23.11
C SER A 27 -4.64 -6.70 22.72
N PHE A 28 -5.10 -6.53 21.49
CA PHE A 28 -6.25 -7.23 20.94
C PHE A 28 -5.85 -8.67 20.56
N SER A 29 -6.63 -9.69 20.96
CA SER A 29 -6.22 -11.10 20.88
C SER A 29 -7.07 -11.99 19.99
N ASP A 30 -8.25 -11.55 19.53
CA ASP A 30 -9.14 -12.36 18.69
C ASP A 30 -8.78 -12.25 17.19
N TYR A 31 -7.62 -12.80 16.84
CA TYR A 31 -7.11 -12.84 15.47
C TYR A 31 -6.39 -14.14 15.14
N GLU A 32 -6.25 -14.40 13.84
CA GLU A 32 -5.31 -15.35 13.25
C GLU A 32 -4.34 -14.62 12.33
N ILE A 33 -3.15 -15.17 12.15
CA ILE A 33 -2.14 -14.72 11.19
C ILE A 33 -2.01 -15.78 10.11
N ILE A 34 -2.32 -15.42 8.87
CA ILE A 34 -2.16 -16.29 7.70
C ILE A 34 -0.87 -15.88 6.98
N VAL A 35 0.21 -16.58 7.22
CA VAL A 35 1.44 -16.46 6.43
C VAL A 35 1.32 -17.40 5.23
N ASN A 36 1.12 -16.83 4.03
CA ASN A 36 1.09 -17.62 2.80
C ASN A 36 2.42 -17.41 2.04
N ASP A 37 3.25 -18.43 2.08
CA ASP A 37 4.58 -18.44 1.47
C ASP A 37 4.51 -18.81 0.00
N ASP A 38 5.06 -17.96 -0.86
CA ASP A 38 5.02 -18.09 -2.32
C ASP A 38 6.17 -18.93 -2.89
N ALA A 39 6.37 -20.12 -2.32
CA ALA A 39 7.45 -21.05 -2.66
C ALA A 39 8.86 -20.45 -2.40
N SER A 40 9.08 -19.89 -1.21
CA SER A 40 10.39 -19.40 -0.78
C SER A 40 11.47 -20.48 -0.83
N THR A 41 12.68 -20.05 -1.15
CA THR A 41 13.89 -20.89 -1.24
C THR A 41 14.87 -20.64 -0.10
N ASP A 42 14.59 -19.65 0.76
CA ASP A 42 15.35 -19.33 1.97
C ASP A 42 14.71 -19.98 3.21
N LYS A 43 15.13 -19.57 4.41
CA LYS A 43 14.64 -20.10 5.69
C LYS A 43 13.38 -19.42 6.22
N THR A 44 12.55 -18.84 5.33
CA THR A 44 11.27 -18.18 5.72
C THR A 44 10.39 -19.11 6.54
N GLU A 45 10.21 -20.36 6.12
CA GLU A 45 9.40 -21.36 6.83
C GLU A 45 9.90 -21.62 8.24
N GLU A 46 11.22 -21.81 8.40
CA GLU A 46 11.84 -22.02 9.71
C GLU A 46 11.65 -20.82 10.63
N ALA A 47 11.85 -19.60 10.08
CA ALA A 47 11.67 -18.35 10.81
C ALA A 47 10.23 -18.19 11.32
N VAL A 48 9.21 -18.53 10.54
CA VAL A 48 7.81 -18.45 10.96
C VAL A 48 7.49 -19.51 12.01
N LYS A 49 7.90 -20.76 11.78
CA LYS A 49 7.61 -21.88 12.70
C LYS A 49 8.31 -21.75 14.07
N SER A 50 9.41 -20.99 14.13
CA SER A 50 10.13 -20.74 15.40
C SER A 50 9.32 -19.98 16.44
N PHE A 51 8.25 -19.27 16.05
CA PHE A 51 7.36 -18.54 16.96
C PHE A 51 6.52 -19.46 17.84
N ASN A 52 6.24 -20.68 17.40
CA ASN A 52 5.43 -21.67 18.13
C ASN A 52 4.11 -21.10 18.69
N ASP A 53 3.46 -20.21 17.94
CA ASP A 53 2.18 -19.56 18.28
C ASP A 53 1.05 -20.18 17.46
N SER A 54 0.05 -20.72 18.13
CA SER A 54 -1.13 -21.37 17.52
C SER A 54 -1.98 -20.43 16.65
N LYS A 55 -1.85 -19.12 16.82
CA LYS A 55 -2.52 -18.11 15.99
C LYS A 55 -1.86 -17.98 14.63
N ILE A 56 -0.59 -18.37 14.46
CA ILE A 56 0.15 -18.30 13.20
C ILE A 56 -0.10 -19.56 12.39
N LYS A 57 -0.73 -19.40 11.25
CA LYS A 57 -0.99 -20.46 10.27
C LYS A 57 -0.09 -20.27 9.07
N PHE A 58 0.85 -21.18 8.87
CA PHE A 58 1.78 -21.15 7.75
C PHE A 58 1.27 -22.06 6.63
N PHE A 59 1.24 -21.50 5.41
CA PHE A 59 0.91 -22.25 4.19
C PHE A 59 1.98 -21.95 3.14
N LYS A 60 2.33 -22.97 2.35
CA LYS A 60 3.32 -22.83 1.27
C LYS A 60 2.70 -23.21 -0.06
N ASN A 61 2.84 -22.33 -1.04
CA ASN A 61 2.42 -22.59 -2.41
C ASN A 61 3.38 -23.62 -3.07
N LYS A 62 2.86 -24.46 -3.97
CA LYS A 62 3.69 -25.42 -4.69
C LYS A 62 4.64 -24.76 -5.70
N LYS A 63 4.34 -23.54 -6.14
CA LYS A 63 5.13 -22.71 -7.05
C LYS A 63 4.89 -21.24 -6.74
N ASN A 64 5.79 -20.37 -7.17
CA ASN A 64 5.60 -18.93 -7.07
C ASN A 64 4.43 -18.48 -7.96
N LEU A 65 3.40 -17.91 -7.36
CA LEU A 65 2.18 -17.39 -8.00
C LEU A 65 2.25 -15.88 -8.24
N GLY A 66 3.30 -15.23 -7.72
CA GLY A 66 3.42 -13.78 -7.64
C GLY A 66 2.54 -13.18 -6.55
N TYR A 67 2.83 -11.92 -6.19
CA TYR A 67 2.16 -11.21 -5.11
C TYR A 67 0.61 -11.28 -5.17
N PRO A 68 -0.05 -11.02 -6.32
CA PRO A 68 -1.51 -11.10 -6.39
C PRO A 68 -2.07 -12.52 -6.18
N GLY A 69 -1.43 -13.51 -6.77
CA GLY A 69 -1.83 -14.92 -6.61
C GLY A 69 -1.66 -15.40 -5.17
N ASN A 70 -0.53 -15.03 -4.56
CA ASN A 70 -0.23 -15.36 -3.18
C ASN A 70 -1.25 -14.76 -2.20
N LEU A 71 -1.63 -13.49 -2.41
CA LEU A 71 -2.61 -12.81 -1.58
C LEU A 71 -4.02 -13.42 -1.71
N ASN A 72 -4.42 -13.83 -2.93
CA ASN A 72 -5.69 -14.55 -3.14
C ASN A 72 -5.70 -15.91 -2.45
N GLU A 73 -4.58 -16.64 -2.44
CA GLU A 73 -4.47 -17.91 -1.72
C GLU A 73 -4.56 -17.70 -0.19
N ALA A 74 -3.95 -16.62 0.34
CA ALA A 74 -4.09 -16.25 1.75
C ALA A 74 -5.56 -15.94 2.10
N LEU A 75 -6.27 -15.19 1.26
CA LEU A 75 -7.68 -14.84 1.48
C LEU A 75 -8.58 -16.08 1.55
N LYS A 76 -8.38 -17.08 0.69
CA LYS A 76 -9.14 -18.33 0.71
C LYS A 76 -9.02 -19.11 2.02
N LYS A 77 -7.91 -18.94 2.74
CA LYS A 77 -7.60 -19.65 3.99
C LYS A 77 -8.02 -18.87 5.23
N SER A 78 -8.53 -17.65 5.08
CA SER A 78 -8.94 -16.78 6.18
C SER A 78 -10.33 -17.12 6.71
N PHE A 79 -10.52 -17.01 8.05
CA PHE A 79 -11.80 -17.24 8.71
C PHE A 79 -12.36 -15.99 9.43
N GLY A 80 -11.54 -14.95 9.62
CA GLY A 80 -11.94 -13.72 10.29
C GLY A 80 -13.01 -12.94 9.54
N GLU A 81 -13.81 -12.19 10.28
CA GLU A 81 -14.82 -11.25 9.74
C GLU A 81 -14.18 -10.05 9.06
N ILE A 82 -12.98 -9.68 9.51
CA ILE A 82 -12.18 -8.58 8.99
C ILE A 82 -10.88 -9.15 8.43
N ILE A 83 -10.58 -8.80 7.19
CA ILE A 83 -9.32 -9.10 6.53
C ILE A 83 -8.41 -7.90 6.74
N TYR A 84 -7.25 -8.11 7.37
CA TYR A 84 -6.22 -7.12 7.60
C TYR A 84 -4.98 -7.46 6.78
N LEU A 85 -4.53 -6.57 5.91
CA LEU A 85 -3.36 -6.81 5.08
C LEU A 85 -2.09 -6.32 5.77
N MET A 86 -1.02 -7.12 5.69
CA MET A 86 0.28 -6.79 6.26
C MET A 86 1.41 -7.30 5.39
N GLY A 87 2.40 -6.45 5.08
CA GLY A 87 3.64 -6.87 4.42
C GLY A 87 4.48 -7.73 5.36
N GLN A 88 5.28 -8.64 4.79
CA GLN A 88 6.16 -9.51 5.58
C GLN A 88 7.32 -8.78 6.27
N ASP A 89 7.53 -7.52 5.95
CA ASP A 89 8.69 -6.69 6.33
C ASP A 89 8.29 -5.37 7.01
N ASP A 90 6.99 -5.16 7.22
CA ASP A 90 6.43 -3.96 7.82
C ASP A 90 6.16 -4.15 9.32
N ILE A 91 6.08 -3.04 10.05
CA ILE A 91 5.90 -3.05 11.51
C ILE A 91 4.54 -2.49 11.87
N LEU A 92 3.82 -3.24 12.71
CA LEU A 92 2.53 -2.84 13.25
C LEU A 92 2.74 -2.11 14.59
N GLY A 93 2.26 -0.87 14.68
CA GLY A 93 2.32 -0.07 15.91
C GLY A 93 1.26 -0.50 16.94
N LYS A 94 1.45 -0.05 18.17
CA LYS A 94 0.55 -0.32 19.29
C LYS A 94 -0.89 0.09 18.97
N GLY A 95 -1.85 -0.73 19.40
CA GLY A 95 -3.27 -0.45 19.26
C GLY A 95 -3.82 -0.51 17.83
N ALA A 96 -3.02 -0.89 16.83
CA ALA A 96 -3.44 -0.88 15.44
C ALA A 96 -4.68 -1.76 15.17
N LEU A 97 -4.76 -2.95 15.77
CA LEU A 97 -5.92 -3.84 15.62
C LEU A 97 -7.14 -3.29 16.39
N GLN A 98 -6.93 -2.76 17.59
CA GLN A 98 -7.99 -2.18 18.40
C GLN A 98 -8.62 -0.96 17.69
N ASN A 99 -7.81 -0.01 17.23
CA ASN A 99 -8.29 1.17 16.50
C ASN A 99 -9.04 0.77 15.21
N THR A 100 -8.57 -0.30 14.53
CA THR A 100 -9.26 -0.82 13.35
C THR A 100 -10.64 -1.41 13.71
N LEU A 101 -10.72 -2.14 14.81
CA LEU A 101 -12.01 -2.69 15.28
C LEU A 101 -12.99 -1.58 15.66
N GLU A 102 -12.53 -0.56 16.39
CA GLU A 102 -13.34 0.60 16.76
C GLU A 102 -13.89 1.33 15.54
N ALA A 103 -13.06 1.50 14.51
CA ALA A 103 -13.50 2.08 13.23
C ALA A 103 -14.59 1.24 12.55
N PHE A 104 -14.47 -0.09 12.54
CA PHE A 104 -15.54 -0.96 12.01
C PHE A 104 -16.81 -0.98 12.88
N ASN A 105 -16.69 -0.72 14.18
CA ASN A 105 -17.83 -0.68 15.10
C ASN A 105 -18.64 0.62 15.01
N ILE A 106 -18.16 1.66 14.32
CA ILE A 106 -18.91 2.88 14.06
C ILE A 106 -20.23 2.56 13.33
N SER A 107 -20.18 1.63 12.36
CA SER A 107 -21.37 1.13 11.65
C SER A 107 -21.08 -0.22 11.00
N GLU A 108 -22.11 -1.08 10.92
CA GLU A 108 -22.01 -2.34 10.18
C GLU A 108 -21.81 -2.14 8.67
N ASP A 109 -22.11 -0.95 8.16
CA ASP A 109 -21.94 -0.59 6.75
C ASP A 109 -20.51 -0.13 6.41
N VAL A 110 -19.66 0.16 7.40
CA VAL A 110 -18.24 0.47 7.14
C VAL A 110 -17.58 -0.72 6.45
N GLY A 111 -17.15 -0.48 5.19
CA GLY A 111 -16.63 -1.54 4.34
C GLY A 111 -15.12 -1.75 4.43
N ALA A 112 -14.37 -0.67 4.65
CA ALA A 112 -12.91 -0.72 4.77
C ALA A 112 -12.39 0.32 5.75
N VAL A 113 -11.17 0.07 6.26
CA VAL A 113 -10.43 0.99 7.11
C VAL A 113 -9.04 1.20 6.51
N ILE A 114 -8.67 2.46 6.36
CA ILE A 114 -7.37 2.90 5.85
C ILE A 114 -6.72 3.84 6.86
N ARG A 115 -5.43 4.13 6.68
CA ARG A 115 -4.67 4.95 7.62
C ARG A 115 -3.49 5.65 6.99
N PRO A 116 -2.93 6.69 7.64
CA PRO A 116 -1.62 7.20 7.32
C PRO A 116 -0.56 6.18 7.74
N TYR A 117 0.57 6.22 7.08
CA TYR A 117 1.74 5.39 7.39
C TYR A 117 3.00 6.14 6.95
N PHE A 118 4.14 5.69 7.44
CA PHE A 118 5.41 6.23 7.02
C PHE A 118 6.36 5.14 6.57
N TRP A 119 7.33 5.53 5.77
CA TRP A 119 8.41 4.65 5.35
C TRP A 119 9.66 4.90 6.17
N PHE A 120 10.33 3.82 6.53
CA PHE A 120 11.65 3.82 7.14
C PHE A 120 12.61 2.95 6.34
N ASP A 121 13.91 3.19 6.50
CA ASP A 121 14.94 2.40 5.84
C ASP A 121 15.57 1.41 6.83
N GLU A 122 16.49 1.87 7.68
CA GLU A 122 17.16 1.02 8.68
C GLU A 122 16.53 1.15 10.06
N LYS A 123 16.14 2.35 10.45
CA LYS A 123 15.64 2.69 11.80
C LYS A 123 14.24 3.26 11.73
N ILE A 124 13.33 2.65 12.49
CA ILE A 124 11.91 3.09 12.53
C ILE A 124 11.77 4.52 13.05
N GLU A 125 12.63 4.92 13.98
CA GLU A 125 12.64 6.27 14.57
C GLU A 125 13.10 7.35 13.59
N LYS A 126 13.52 6.96 12.39
CA LYS A 126 13.96 7.86 11.32
C LYS A 126 13.09 7.70 10.06
N PRO A 127 11.86 8.21 10.09
CA PRO A 127 11.00 8.20 8.90
C PRO A 127 11.69 8.91 7.72
N VAL A 128 11.60 8.33 6.54
CA VAL A 128 12.16 8.90 5.30
C VAL A 128 11.08 9.46 4.38
N ARG A 129 9.83 9.05 4.56
CA ARG A 129 8.64 9.52 3.84
C ARG A 129 7.39 9.17 4.63
N ALA A 130 6.31 9.92 4.46
CA ALA A 130 5.02 9.58 5.03
C ALA A 130 3.86 9.93 4.10
N LYS A 131 2.76 9.21 4.25
CA LYS A 131 1.43 9.59 3.75
C LYS A 131 0.73 10.37 4.84
N LYS A 132 0.14 11.50 4.47
CA LYS A 132 -0.53 12.40 5.40
C LYS A 132 -1.89 11.84 5.82
N GLN A 133 -2.28 12.17 7.03
CA GLN A 133 -3.63 12.02 7.55
C GLN A 133 -4.63 12.78 6.67
N LEU A 134 -5.88 12.31 6.68
CA LEU A 134 -7.00 13.08 6.16
C LEU A 134 -7.35 14.21 7.14
N ASN A 135 -7.39 13.87 8.43
CA ASN A 135 -7.58 14.78 9.55
C ASN A 135 -6.61 14.37 10.68
N PRO A 136 -5.77 15.26 11.21
CA PRO A 136 -4.84 14.92 12.29
C PRO A 136 -5.50 14.81 13.69
N GLU A 137 -6.72 15.33 13.87
CA GLU A 137 -7.38 15.41 15.17
C GLU A 137 -8.35 14.24 15.41
N LYS A 138 -8.98 13.73 14.35
CA LYS A 138 -9.98 12.67 14.44
C LYS A 138 -9.99 11.75 13.24
N ASP A 139 -10.52 10.55 13.45
CA ASP A 139 -10.87 9.64 12.37
C ASP A 139 -12.00 10.20 11.51
N GLU A 140 -11.92 9.98 10.21
CA GLU A 140 -12.91 10.50 9.26
C GLU A 140 -13.63 9.36 8.54
N ILE A 141 -14.95 9.43 8.53
CA ILE A 141 -15.76 8.58 7.65
C ILE A 141 -15.76 9.23 6.28
N VAL A 142 -15.45 8.47 5.24
CA VAL A 142 -15.41 8.94 3.85
C VAL A 142 -16.33 8.10 2.99
N LYS A 143 -17.17 8.78 2.20
CA LYS A 143 -18.08 8.18 1.21
C LYS A 143 -17.63 8.56 -0.20
N ILE A 144 -17.97 7.73 -1.17
CA ILE A 144 -17.65 8.01 -2.59
C ILE A 144 -18.35 9.28 -3.12
N THR A 145 -19.33 9.78 -2.40
CA THR A 145 -20.08 11.01 -2.72
C THR A 145 -19.50 12.26 -2.06
N ASP A 146 -18.50 12.13 -1.21
CA ASP A 146 -17.85 13.25 -0.52
C ASP A 146 -17.01 14.09 -1.49
N ASP A 147 -16.42 15.16 -0.95
CA ASP A 147 -15.54 16.03 -1.72
C ASP A 147 -14.44 15.24 -2.43
N PRO A 148 -14.20 15.45 -3.73
CA PRO A 148 -13.25 14.68 -4.53
C PRO A 148 -11.83 14.64 -3.97
N TRP A 149 -11.40 15.66 -3.21
CA TRP A 149 -10.08 15.67 -2.59
C TRP A 149 -9.96 14.62 -1.45
N LYS A 150 -11.03 14.36 -0.70
CA LYS A 150 -11.06 13.30 0.33
C LYS A 150 -10.94 11.93 -0.33
N ILE A 151 -11.61 11.74 -1.46
CA ILE A 151 -11.54 10.49 -2.24
C ILE A 151 -10.12 10.27 -2.77
N ILE A 152 -9.49 11.31 -3.34
CA ILE A 152 -8.08 11.23 -3.76
C ILE A 152 -7.19 10.87 -2.56
N ARG A 153 -7.37 11.51 -1.41
CA ARG A 153 -6.57 11.23 -0.21
C ARG A 153 -6.72 9.77 0.24
N ALA A 154 -7.92 9.20 0.13
CA ALA A 154 -8.16 7.79 0.41
C ALA A 154 -7.34 6.89 -0.54
N PHE A 155 -7.39 7.14 -1.86
CA PHE A 155 -6.60 6.37 -2.83
C PHE A 155 -5.09 6.58 -2.70
N GLU A 156 -4.64 7.77 -2.31
CA GLU A 156 -3.21 8.06 -2.05
C GLU A 156 -2.61 7.21 -0.92
N SER A 157 -3.43 6.76 0.04
CA SER A 157 -2.98 5.90 1.14
C SER A 157 -2.80 4.44 0.73
N LEU A 158 -3.11 4.07 -0.52
CA LEU A 158 -3.13 2.69 -1.01
C LEU A 158 -1.95 2.34 -1.93
N ASP A 159 -0.88 3.11 -1.93
CA ASP A 159 0.33 2.76 -2.70
C ASP A 159 1.20 1.68 -2.02
N GLN A 160 0.73 1.16 -0.89
CA GLN A 160 1.21 -0.04 -0.18
C GLN A 160 0.02 -0.74 0.51
N LEU A 161 0.21 -2.01 0.95
CA LEU A 161 -0.91 -2.83 1.45
C LEU A 161 -1.09 -2.78 2.98
N SER A 162 -0.01 -2.56 3.74
CA SER A 162 -0.03 -2.75 5.19
C SER A 162 -0.94 -1.77 5.90
N GLY A 163 -1.79 -2.30 6.75
CA GLY A 163 -2.79 -1.53 7.48
C GLY A 163 -4.11 -1.32 6.76
N LEU A 164 -4.26 -1.76 5.51
CA LEU A 164 -5.54 -1.79 4.83
C LEU A 164 -6.37 -2.95 5.39
N ALA A 165 -7.60 -2.65 5.82
CA ALA A 165 -8.52 -3.66 6.35
C ALA A 165 -9.87 -3.61 5.64
N PHE A 166 -10.47 -4.79 5.45
CA PHE A 166 -11.76 -4.97 4.79
C PHE A 166 -12.74 -5.73 5.67
N ARG A 167 -14.01 -5.36 5.64
CA ARG A 167 -15.07 -6.25 6.11
C ARG A 167 -15.25 -7.37 5.08
N LYS A 168 -14.91 -8.60 5.44
CA LYS A 168 -14.82 -9.75 4.52
C LYS A 168 -16.09 -9.97 3.69
N LYS A 169 -17.27 -9.80 4.29
CA LYS A 169 -18.57 -9.97 3.61
C LYS A 169 -18.80 -9.02 2.43
N PHE A 170 -18.03 -7.93 2.33
CA PHE A 170 -18.15 -6.95 1.25
C PHE A 170 -17.08 -7.11 0.15
N ILE A 171 -16.18 -8.08 0.29
CA ILE A 171 -15.19 -8.38 -0.75
C ILE A 171 -15.90 -9.14 -1.88
N ASP A 172 -16.27 -8.42 -2.93
CA ASP A 172 -16.92 -8.94 -4.14
C ASP A 172 -15.97 -9.12 -5.33
N LEU A 173 -14.80 -8.46 -5.29
CA LEU A 173 -13.72 -8.64 -6.25
C LEU A 173 -12.49 -9.25 -5.57
N PRO A 174 -11.82 -10.23 -6.22
CA PRO A 174 -10.56 -10.75 -5.73
C PRO A 174 -9.45 -9.72 -5.87
N PHE A 175 -8.30 -9.99 -5.25
CA PHE A 175 -7.07 -9.24 -5.51
C PHE A 175 -6.69 -9.38 -6.99
N HIS A 176 -6.53 -8.23 -7.66
CA HIS A 176 -6.37 -8.20 -9.11
C HIS A 176 -4.98 -8.69 -9.54
N PRO A 177 -4.86 -9.39 -10.69
CA PRO A 177 -3.56 -9.88 -11.19
C PRO A 177 -2.54 -8.79 -11.51
N ASP A 178 -2.97 -7.53 -11.68
CA ASP A 178 -2.06 -6.40 -11.84
C ASP A 178 -1.44 -6.03 -10.50
N ILE A 179 -0.11 -6.05 -10.44
CA ILE A 179 0.64 -5.90 -9.20
C ILE A 179 0.48 -4.50 -8.58
N PHE A 180 0.33 -3.44 -9.39
CA PHE A 180 0.28 -2.07 -8.87
C PHE A 180 -1.00 -1.75 -8.10
N PRO A 181 -2.22 -1.95 -8.67
CA PRO A 181 -3.46 -1.73 -7.92
C PRO A 181 -4.06 -3.04 -7.39
N CYS A 182 -3.27 -4.10 -7.18
CA CYS A 182 -3.75 -5.41 -6.79
C CYS A 182 -4.79 -5.36 -5.66
N HIS A 183 -4.43 -4.78 -4.52
CA HIS A 183 -5.28 -4.64 -3.33
C HIS A 183 -6.24 -3.45 -3.43
N VAL A 184 -6.05 -2.58 -4.40
CA VAL A 184 -6.94 -1.42 -4.62
C VAL A 184 -8.24 -1.83 -5.31
N TYR A 185 -8.25 -2.88 -6.11
CA TYR A 185 -9.48 -3.36 -6.77
C TYR A 185 -10.58 -3.75 -5.77
N PRO A 186 -10.35 -4.65 -4.79
CA PRO A 186 -11.37 -4.93 -3.78
C PRO A 186 -11.71 -3.71 -2.93
N PHE A 187 -10.72 -2.85 -2.58
CA PHE A 187 -10.98 -1.61 -1.89
C PHE A 187 -11.93 -0.69 -2.67
N ALA A 188 -11.64 -0.44 -3.94
CA ALA A 188 -12.43 0.44 -4.79
C ALA A 188 -13.86 -0.07 -5.00
N SER A 189 -14.03 -1.41 -5.13
CA SER A 189 -15.35 -2.02 -5.24
C SER A 189 -16.15 -1.88 -3.96
N ILE A 190 -15.55 -2.07 -2.80
CA ILE A 190 -16.16 -1.83 -1.49
C ILE A 190 -16.51 -0.34 -1.35
N PHE A 191 -15.55 0.56 -1.58
CA PHE A 191 -15.72 2.01 -1.41
C PHE A 191 -16.79 2.61 -2.32
N LYS A 192 -17.03 1.99 -3.47
CA LYS A 192 -18.11 2.36 -4.39
C LYS A 192 -19.49 2.29 -3.73
N ASN A 193 -19.69 1.35 -2.81
CA ASN A 193 -20.99 1.03 -2.23
C ASN A 193 -21.07 1.28 -0.71
N HIS A 194 -19.94 1.28 -0.01
CA HIS A 194 -19.85 1.36 1.45
C HIS A 194 -18.93 2.50 1.89
N PRO A 195 -19.22 3.18 3.01
CA PRO A 195 -18.31 4.14 3.58
C PRO A 195 -17.02 3.44 4.06
N ILE A 196 -15.96 4.20 4.12
CA ILE A 196 -14.69 3.78 4.71
C ILE A 196 -14.34 4.68 5.88
N VAL A 197 -13.46 4.22 6.78
CA VAL A 197 -12.89 5.06 7.82
C VAL A 197 -11.41 5.29 7.51
N PHE A 198 -11.01 6.57 7.51
CA PHE A 198 -9.61 6.97 7.47
C PHE A 198 -9.17 7.29 8.91
N LEU A 199 -8.34 6.44 9.49
CA LEU A 199 -7.78 6.64 10.83
C LEU A 199 -6.78 7.81 10.83
N LYS A 200 -6.67 8.50 11.95
CA LYS A 200 -5.73 9.62 12.13
C LYS A 200 -4.32 9.17 12.52
N ASP A 201 -4.19 8.03 13.21
CA ASP A 201 -2.94 7.64 13.83
C ASP A 201 -2.00 6.89 12.89
N TYR A 202 -0.70 7.21 13.00
CA TYR A 202 0.37 6.44 12.38
C TYR A 202 0.63 5.19 13.20
N ASN A 203 0.05 4.08 12.81
CA ASN A 203 0.26 2.79 13.48
C ASN A 203 0.69 1.68 12.50
N VAL A 204 1.30 2.10 11.39
CA VAL A 204 2.00 1.21 10.44
C VAL A 204 3.27 1.91 9.95
N ALA A 205 4.40 1.22 10.09
CA ALA A 205 5.68 1.60 9.54
C ALA A 205 6.07 0.65 8.41
N VAL A 206 6.36 1.19 7.23
CA VAL A 206 6.64 0.44 6.00
C VAL A 206 8.13 0.44 5.71
N ARG A 207 8.73 -0.73 5.54
CA ARG A 207 10.14 -0.88 5.24
C ARG A 207 10.40 -0.66 3.74
N ILE A 208 11.37 0.19 3.41
CA ILE A 208 11.62 0.58 2.02
C ILE A 208 12.75 -0.19 1.35
N ASN A 209 13.77 -0.63 2.10
CA ASN A 209 14.98 -1.27 1.54
C ASN A 209 14.73 -2.71 1.06
N THR A 210 13.68 -3.37 1.54
CA THR A 210 13.26 -4.72 1.14
C THR A 210 12.32 -4.72 -0.05
N SER A 211 11.81 -3.56 -0.47
CA SER A 211 10.81 -3.42 -1.53
C SER A 211 11.22 -4.09 -2.84
N GLN A 212 10.40 -5.02 -3.33
CA GLN A 212 10.62 -5.71 -4.61
C GLN A 212 10.63 -4.76 -5.80
N SER A 213 9.91 -3.62 -5.72
CA SER A 213 9.88 -2.61 -6.78
C SER A 213 11.26 -1.95 -7.04
N ARG A 214 12.21 -2.08 -6.11
CA ARG A 214 13.59 -1.64 -6.27
C ARG A 214 14.52 -2.71 -6.81
N LYS A 215 14.13 -3.98 -6.74
CA LYS A 215 14.97 -5.14 -7.10
C LYS A 215 14.61 -5.75 -8.45
N LEU A 216 13.33 -5.72 -8.83
CA LEU A 216 12.80 -6.40 -10.01
C LEU A 216 12.31 -5.39 -11.05
N SER A 217 13.17 -5.07 -12.03
CA SER A 217 12.80 -4.14 -13.13
C SER A 217 11.64 -4.64 -13.99
N SER A 218 11.40 -5.95 -14.05
CA SER A 218 10.28 -6.58 -14.79
C SER A 218 8.90 -6.19 -14.25
N ILE A 219 8.80 -5.75 -13.02
CA ILE A 219 7.56 -5.19 -12.46
C ILE A 219 7.01 -4.05 -13.33
N TYR A 220 7.90 -3.27 -13.95
CA TYR A 220 7.55 -2.12 -14.79
C TYR A 220 7.28 -2.48 -16.25
N ASP A 221 7.25 -3.75 -16.63
CA ASP A 221 6.74 -4.17 -17.95
C ASP A 221 5.29 -3.73 -18.13
N LYS A 222 4.51 -3.76 -17.04
CA LYS A 222 3.25 -3.02 -16.95
C LYS A 222 3.48 -1.56 -16.55
N SER A 223 2.62 -0.68 -17.02
CA SER A 223 2.67 0.74 -16.68
C SER A 223 1.92 1.00 -15.37
N PRO A 224 2.56 1.54 -14.32
CA PRO A 224 1.84 1.94 -13.11
C PRO A 224 0.70 2.92 -13.37
N ILE A 225 0.93 3.93 -14.21
CA ILE A 225 -0.08 4.95 -14.54
C ILE A 225 -1.27 4.30 -15.24
N ARG A 226 -1.02 3.47 -16.26
CA ARG A 226 -2.09 2.78 -17.00
C ARG A 226 -2.85 1.82 -16.09
N SER A 227 -2.17 1.07 -15.26
CA SER A 227 -2.78 0.13 -14.30
C SER A 227 -3.78 0.83 -13.37
N TRP A 228 -3.41 1.99 -12.82
CA TRP A 228 -4.30 2.79 -12.00
C TRP A 228 -5.49 3.36 -12.79
N VAL A 229 -5.27 3.82 -14.03
CA VAL A 229 -6.37 4.29 -14.89
C VAL A 229 -7.34 3.14 -15.18
N GLU A 230 -6.82 1.97 -15.57
CA GLU A 230 -7.64 0.78 -15.84
C GLU A 230 -8.44 0.35 -14.60
N MET A 231 -7.87 0.43 -13.40
CA MET A 231 -8.61 0.19 -12.16
C MET A 231 -9.81 1.14 -12.02
N PHE A 232 -9.61 2.44 -12.21
CA PHE A 232 -10.72 3.39 -12.14
C PHE A 232 -11.75 3.17 -13.23
N GLU A 233 -11.34 2.82 -14.44
CA GLU A 233 -12.24 2.55 -15.56
C GLU A 233 -13.06 1.28 -15.34
N ASN A 234 -12.45 0.23 -14.81
CA ASN A 234 -13.09 -1.07 -14.61
C ASN A 234 -14.02 -1.09 -13.39
N VAL A 235 -13.64 -0.47 -12.28
CA VAL A 235 -14.45 -0.48 -11.05
C VAL A 235 -15.56 0.55 -11.09
N PHE A 236 -15.26 1.76 -11.58
CA PHE A 236 -16.22 2.88 -11.63
C PHE A 236 -16.78 3.07 -13.05
N PHE A 237 -17.25 1.98 -13.68
CA PHE A 237 -17.74 2.00 -15.07
C PHE A 237 -19.12 2.66 -15.21
N GLU A 238 -19.94 2.67 -14.16
CA GLU A 238 -21.30 3.21 -14.16
C GLU A 238 -21.30 4.74 -14.35
N ASP A 239 -22.27 5.27 -15.06
CA ASP A 239 -22.38 6.71 -15.39
C ASP A 239 -22.42 7.61 -14.15
N LYS A 240 -23.06 7.17 -13.06
CA LYS A 240 -23.10 7.92 -11.80
C LYS A 240 -21.72 8.27 -11.25
N PHE A 241 -20.69 7.46 -11.54
CA PHE A 241 -19.29 7.67 -11.11
C PHE A 241 -18.43 8.42 -12.14
N ARG A 242 -18.96 8.76 -13.29
CA ARG A 242 -18.19 9.37 -14.39
C ARG A 242 -17.42 10.62 -13.98
N LYS A 243 -18.03 11.49 -13.15
CA LYS A 243 -17.38 12.73 -12.69
C LYS A 243 -16.22 12.43 -11.76
N ILE A 244 -16.42 11.60 -10.74
CA ILE A 244 -15.39 11.28 -9.76
C ILE A 244 -14.25 10.46 -10.38
N LYS A 245 -14.56 9.48 -11.23
CA LYS A 245 -13.57 8.72 -12.02
C LYS A 245 -12.66 9.65 -12.80
N LYS A 246 -13.24 10.55 -13.61
CA LYS A 246 -12.47 11.52 -14.39
C LYS A 246 -11.62 12.45 -13.53
N TYR A 247 -12.14 12.86 -12.38
CA TYR A 247 -11.43 13.70 -11.43
C TYR A 247 -10.21 12.96 -10.83
N CYS A 248 -10.38 11.72 -10.38
CA CYS A 248 -9.28 10.91 -9.84
C CYS A 248 -8.21 10.63 -10.89
N ILE A 249 -8.59 10.23 -12.11
CA ILE A 249 -7.61 10.01 -13.19
C ILE A 249 -6.79 11.27 -13.45
N LYS A 250 -7.43 12.46 -13.53
CA LYS A 250 -6.73 13.70 -13.86
C LYS A 250 -5.91 14.27 -12.72
N ASN A 251 -6.41 14.22 -11.48
CA ASN A 251 -5.85 14.97 -10.36
C ASN A 251 -5.11 14.09 -9.34
N PHE A 252 -5.10 12.78 -9.54
CA PHE A 252 -4.32 11.84 -8.76
C PHE A 252 -3.36 11.03 -9.65
N VAL A 253 -3.89 10.25 -10.60
CA VAL A 253 -3.04 9.34 -11.40
C VAL A 253 -2.14 10.11 -12.35
N ALA A 254 -2.70 11.05 -13.13
CA ALA A 254 -1.97 11.78 -14.17
C ALA A 254 -1.14 12.97 -13.66
N VAL A 255 -1.00 13.14 -12.34
CA VAL A 255 -0.11 14.12 -11.69
C VAL A 255 0.97 13.46 -10.83
N ASN A 256 1.12 12.14 -10.91
CA ASN A 256 2.15 11.40 -10.17
C ASN A 256 3.54 11.53 -10.84
N TYR A 257 4.05 12.75 -10.92
CA TYR A 257 5.36 13.02 -11.51
C TYR A 257 6.51 12.41 -10.73
N VAL A 258 6.39 12.31 -9.40
CA VAL A 258 7.40 11.69 -8.53
C VAL A 258 7.63 10.22 -8.87
N GLY A 259 6.62 9.53 -9.38
CA GLY A 259 6.73 8.16 -9.87
C GLY A 259 7.78 7.98 -10.98
N LEU A 260 8.04 9.03 -11.78
CA LEU A 260 9.08 9.00 -12.82
C LEU A 260 10.47 8.78 -12.25
N VAL A 261 10.74 9.30 -11.04
CA VAL A 261 12.04 9.10 -10.35
C VAL A 261 12.27 7.62 -10.05
N GLN A 262 11.25 6.92 -9.59
CA GLN A 262 11.33 5.48 -9.31
C GLN A 262 11.54 4.68 -10.61
N ILE A 263 10.79 5.01 -11.66
CA ILE A 263 10.93 4.38 -12.98
C ILE A 263 12.36 4.60 -13.52
N ARG A 264 12.88 5.83 -13.42
CA ARG A 264 14.24 6.16 -13.87
C ARG A 264 15.31 5.36 -13.15
N ASN A 265 15.16 5.19 -11.83
CA ASN A 265 16.15 4.56 -10.98
C ASN A 265 16.17 3.03 -11.07
N TYR A 266 15.00 2.40 -11.30
CA TYR A 266 14.85 0.94 -11.13
C TYR A 266 14.29 0.22 -12.35
N ALA A 267 13.88 0.94 -13.40
CA ALA A 267 13.30 0.36 -14.61
C ALA A 267 14.12 0.65 -15.87
N ARG A 268 13.75 0.04 -16.99
CA ARG A 268 14.38 0.32 -18.29
C ARG A 268 13.97 1.71 -18.78
N TYR A 269 14.89 2.42 -19.44
CA TYR A 269 14.69 3.79 -19.92
C TYR A 269 13.44 3.95 -20.81
N ARG A 270 13.14 2.96 -21.66
CA ARG A 270 11.93 2.98 -22.51
C ARG A 270 10.62 3.09 -21.71
N TYR A 271 10.59 2.59 -20.47
CA TYR A 271 9.42 2.69 -19.63
C TYR A 271 9.22 4.10 -19.08
N LEU A 272 10.32 4.83 -18.85
CA LEU A 272 10.24 6.24 -18.47
C LEU A 272 9.54 7.06 -19.57
N LEU A 273 9.92 6.88 -20.84
CA LEU A 273 9.27 7.56 -21.97
C LEU A 273 7.79 7.21 -22.09
N ARG A 274 7.45 5.95 -21.88
CA ARG A 274 6.06 5.47 -21.84
C ARG A 274 5.24 6.16 -20.76
N GLU A 275 5.76 6.24 -19.53
CA GLU A 275 5.05 6.89 -18.42
C GLU A 275 4.89 8.39 -18.64
N ILE A 276 5.91 9.10 -19.16
CA ILE A 276 5.79 10.52 -19.53
C ILE A 276 4.66 10.72 -20.57
N TRP A 277 4.60 9.84 -21.57
CA TRP A 277 3.53 9.89 -22.57
C TRP A 277 2.13 9.66 -21.94
N TYR A 278 2.00 8.71 -21.02
CA TYR A 278 0.73 8.48 -20.32
C TYR A 278 0.30 9.67 -19.44
N LEU A 279 1.24 10.35 -18.78
CA LEU A 279 0.94 11.57 -18.03
C LEU A 279 0.31 12.64 -18.93
N VAL A 280 0.84 12.83 -20.15
CA VAL A 280 0.27 13.78 -21.13
C VAL A 280 -1.04 13.25 -21.70
N LYS A 281 -1.12 11.97 -22.07
CA LYS A 281 -2.32 11.35 -22.65
C LYS A 281 -3.53 11.50 -21.73
N TYR A 282 -3.38 11.24 -20.44
CA TYR A 282 -4.49 11.30 -19.49
C TYR A 282 -4.76 12.69 -18.92
N ARG A 283 -3.78 13.60 -19.02
CA ARG A 283 -3.90 15.00 -18.63
C ARG A 283 -3.00 15.88 -19.50
N TRP A 284 -3.49 16.26 -20.68
CA TRP A 284 -2.72 17.08 -21.63
C TRP A 284 -2.24 18.41 -21.03
N GLN A 285 -2.96 18.98 -20.03
CA GLN A 285 -2.56 20.21 -19.33
C GLN A 285 -1.21 20.10 -18.62
N ASN A 286 -0.67 18.87 -18.46
CA ASN A 286 0.66 18.66 -17.89
C ASN A 286 1.77 19.37 -18.68
N ILE A 287 1.60 19.56 -20.00
CA ILE A 287 2.57 20.30 -20.82
C ILE A 287 2.76 21.76 -20.37
N PHE A 288 1.80 22.34 -19.64
CA PHE A 288 1.91 23.68 -19.07
C PHE A 288 2.35 23.68 -17.59
N SER A 289 2.64 22.52 -17.00
CA SER A 289 3.06 22.41 -15.61
C SER A 289 4.58 22.45 -15.49
N PHE A 290 5.10 23.42 -14.70
CA PHE A 290 6.52 23.47 -14.37
C PHE A 290 6.97 22.16 -13.68
N GLN A 291 6.18 21.63 -12.76
CA GLN A 291 6.49 20.39 -12.05
C GLN A 291 6.62 19.20 -13.00
N PHE A 292 5.73 19.10 -13.99
CA PHE A 292 5.81 18.05 -15.00
C PHE A 292 7.15 18.10 -15.74
N TRP A 293 7.57 19.26 -16.21
CA TRP A 293 8.83 19.40 -16.93
C TRP A 293 10.05 19.20 -16.03
N PHE A 294 10.00 19.69 -14.77
CA PHE A 294 11.06 19.48 -13.80
C PHE A 294 11.35 17.99 -13.60
N PHE A 295 10.30 17.17 -13.32
CA PHE A 295 10.47 15.74 -13.13
C PHE A 295 10.77 14.99 -14.43
N SER A 296 10.11 15.33 -15.54
CA SER A 296 10.30 14.65 -16.82
C SER A 296 11.70 14.89 -17.39
N LEU A 297 12.12 16.14 -17.51
CA LEU A 297 13.47 16.49 -18.01
C LEU A 297 14.55 16.04 -17.03
N GLY A 298 14.35 16.25 -15.72
CA GLY A 298 15.27 15.78 -14.70
C GLY A 298 15.52 14.27 -14.80
N CYS A 299 14.47 13.48 -14.92
CA CYS A 299 14.60 12.03 -15.07
C CYS A 299 15.15 11.60 -16.45
N LEU A 300 14.89 12.35 -17.51
CA LEU A 300 15.45 12.05 -18.84
C LEU A 300 16.96 12.31 -18.91
N ILE A 301 17.43 13.39 -18.29
CA ILE A 301 18.83 13.84 -18.40
C ILE A 301 19.70 13.17 -17.31
N MET A 302 19.20 13.11 -16.06
CA MET A 302 20.00 12.65 -14.93
C MET A 302 20.12 11.11 -14.89
N PRO A 303 21.34 10.56 -14.87
CA PRO A 303 21.52 9.11 -14.77
C PRO A 303 21.26 8.60 -13.34
N PRO A 304 20.88 7.31 -13.15
CA PRO A 304 20.55 6.74 -11.85
C PRO A 304 21.66 6.91 -10.80
N PHE A 305 22.92 6.79 -11.18
CA PHE A 305 24.05 6.89 -10.24
C PHE A 305 24.21 8.29 -9.61
N LEU A 306 23.65 9.33 -10.21
CA LEU A 306 23.55 10.69 -9.65
C LEU A 306 22.18 10.91 -8.97
N LEU A 307 21.10 10.42 -9.58
CA LEU A 307 19.75 10.66 -9.10
C LEU A 307 19.46 9.92 -7.77
N ILE A 308 19.93 8.67 -7.62
CA ILE A 308 19.71 7.89 -6.40
C ILE A 308 20.32 8.59 -5.17
N PRO A 309 21.64 8.91 -5.14
CA PRO A 309 22.24 9.61 -4.00
C PRO A 309 21.59 10.97 -3.70
N LEU A 310 21.20 11.72 -4.74
CA LEU A 310 20.52 13.01 -4.57
C LEU A 310 19.16 12.84 -3.88
N VAL A 311 18.37 11.86 -4.33
CA VAL A 311 17.06 11.55 -3.75
C VAL A 311 17.20 11.08 -2.30
N ASP A 312 18.17 10.23 -2.02
CA ASP A 312 18.40 9.71 -0.66
C ASP A 312 18.92 10.82 0.27
N TRP A 313 19.81 11.69 -0.20
CA TRP A 313 20.21 12.89 0.53
C TRP A 313 19.03 13.81 0.84
N TYR A 314 18.18 14.13 -0.17
CA TYR A 314 16.98 14.96 0.02
C TYR A 314 16.05 14.36 1.07
N LYS A 315 15.76 13.07 0.99
CA LYS A 315 14.90 12.36 1.96
C LYS A 315 15.47 12.40 3.37
N SER A 316 16.77 12.10 3.51
CA SER A 316 17.41 11.98 4.83
C SER A 316 17.70 13.32 5.51
N LYS A 317 17.97 14.39 4.75
CA LYS A 317 18.41 15.68 5.28
C LYS A 317 17.35 16.77 5.27
N ILE A 318 16.45 16.74 4.28
CA ILE A 318 15.45 17.80 4.09
C ILE A 318 14.07 17.29 4.48
N TYR A 319 13.60 16.24 3.81
CA TYR A 319 12.23 15.78 4.00
C TYR A 319 11.99 15.17 5.37
N SER A 320 12.97 14.44 5.92
CA SER A 320 12.88 13.83 7.26
C SER A 320 12.67 14.83 8.40
N VAL A 321 13.07 16.09 8.21
CA VAL A 321 12.84 17.16 9.23
C VAL A 321 11.33 17.39 9.42
N PHE A 322 10.54 17.32 8.36
CA PHE A 322 9.08 17.49 8.42
C PHE A 322 8.34 16.28 8.98
N LEU A 323 9.03 15.16 9.23
CA LEU A 323 8.46 13.91 9.73
C LEU A 323 8.73 13.67 11.23
N LYS A 324 9.41 14.61 11.91
CA LYS A 324 9.78 14.47 13.34
C LYS A 324 8.57 14.45 14.29
N GLU A 325 7.42 14.93 13.85
CA GLU A 325 6.19 14.97 14.63
C GLU A 325 5.41 13.66 14.60
N ILE A 326 5.83 12.69 13.77
CA ILE A 326 5.16 11.37 13.68
C ILE A 326 5.42 10.63 15.00
N LYS A 327 4.36 10.43 15.76
CA LYS A 327 4.37 9.57 16.95
C LYS A 327 4.08 8.15 16.51
N PHE A 328 4.97 7.23 16.77
CA PHE A 328 4.83 5.81 16.49
C PHE A 328 5.34 4.98 17.66
N GLU A 329 4.46 4.26 18.30
CA GLU A 329 4.79 3.35 19.40
C GLU A 329 4.66 1.90 18.90
N TYR A 330 5.63 1.07 19.21
CA TYR A 330 5.68 -0.33 18.80
C TYR A 330 6.42 -1.17 19.84
N ASP A 331 6.16 -2.46 19.85
CA ASP A 331 6.88 -3.46 20.62
C ASP A 331 7.42 -4.52 19.66
N LEU A 332 8.71 -4.91 19.82
CA LEU A 332 9.39 -5.93 19.00
C LEU A 332 9.99 -7.03 19.89
#